data_cfd7c36819c3b1511490ad1b96cee4c3
#
_entry.id   cfd7c36819c3b1511490ad1b96cee4c3
#
_cell.length_a   1.000
_cell.length_b   1.000
_cell.length_c   1.000
_cell.angle_alpha   90.00
_cell.angle_beta   90.00
_cell.angle_gamma   90.00
#
_symmetry.space_group_name_H-M   'P 1'
#
loop_
_entity.id
_entity.type
_entity.pdbx_description
1 polymer ?
#
loop_
_entity_poly.entity_id
_entity_poly.type
_entity_poly.pdbx_seq_one_letter_code
_entity_poly.pdbx_strand_id
1 'polypeptide(L)'
;AIGGNLPTSAAMCGNVVVWKCANTQVYSAQMFMRILKEAGLPDGVINLVFVDGPTIGEVVFNHRDFAGIHFTGSTGVFNKMWETIGKNMAMYRSYPRIVGETGGKDFVIAHKSADPDVVVTALARGAFEYQGQKCSAASRAYIPSNMAAEVKKKLVEQVKTMRMGTVEDFTNFINAVIDEKSFDKLEGYIKNARKKNSGAKIWVGGKCDKTEGFFIEPTIIEASDPQYVTMCEELFGPVLTVYIYDENKYEETLKLVDNTSDYALTGAVIAQDRYAIELATNRLRNSAGNFYINDKPTGAVVGQQPFGGARGSGTNDKAGSILNLYRWLSARTIKETFNSPTDYRYPFMQEK
;
A
#
# COMPACT_ATOMS: atom_id res chain seq x y z
N ALA A 1 1.37 11.67 4.84
CA ALA A 1 0.68 11.62 3.54
C ALA A 1 -0.76 11.14 3.71
N ILE A 2 -1.00 9.94 4.28
CA ILE A 2 -2.33 9.32 4.39
C ILE A 2 -3.29 10.19 5.21
N GLY A 3 -2.92 10.60 6.43
CA GLY A 3 -3.74 11.45 7.30
C GLY A 3 -4.09 12.81 6.70
N GLY A 4 -3.29 13.31 5.77
CA GLY A 4 -3.60 14.50 4.97
C GLY A 4 -4.54 14.20 3.81
N ASN A 5 -4.17 13.23 2.95
CA ASN A 5 -4.89 12.95 1.71
C ASN A 5 -6.35 12.49 1.93
N LEU A 6 -6.59 11.58 2.88
CA LEU A 6 -7.91 10.97 3.03
C LEU A 6 -9.02 11.99 3.36
N PRO A 7 -8.90 12.82 4.40
CA PRO A 7 -9.96 13.78 4.72
C PRO A 7 -10.00 14.97 3.76
N THR A 8 -8.84 15.43 3.26
CA THR A 8 -8.81 16.67 2.48
C THR A 8 -9.23 16.48 1.03
N SER A 9 -9.00 15.33 0.40
CA SER A 9 -9.38 15.11 -1.00
C SER A 9 -10.89 15.24 -1.22
N ALA A 10 -11.71 14.67 -0.36
CA ALA A 10 -13.16 14.81 -0.43
C ALA A 10 -13.60 16.22 -0.07
N ALA A 11 -13.01 16.83 0.98
CA ALA A 11 -13.33 18.19 1.42
C ALA A 11 -13.02 19.24 0.33
N MET A 12 -11.91 19.13 -0.37
CA MET A 12 -11.53 19.99 -1.50
C MET A 12 -12.55 19.96 -2.65
N CYS A 13 -13.29 18.86 -2.78
CA CYS A 13 -14.35 18.69 -3.77
C CYS A 13 -15.74 19.11 -3.25
N GLY A 14 -15.81 19.81 -2.12
CA GLY A 14 -17.05 20.35 -1.55
C GLY A 14 -17.86 19.36 -0.72
N ASN A 15 -17.28 18.24 -0.31
CA ASN A 15 -17.94 17.28 0.56
C ASN A 15 -17.68 17.58 2.03
N VAL A 16 -18.64 17.24 2.89
CA VAL A 16 -18.45 17.19 4.34
C VAL A 16 -17.85 15.84 4.71
N VAL A 17 -16.87 15.85 5.62
CA VAL A 17 -16.10 14.68 5.99
C VAL A 17 -16.23 14.40 7.48
N VAL A 18 -16.56 13.15 7.83
CA VAL A 18 -16.35 12.59 9.16
C VAL A 18 -15.02 11.81 9.12
N TRP A 19 -14.03 12.28 9.87
CA TRP A 19 -12.71 11.70 9.89
C TRP A 19 -12.45 10.90 11.16
N LYS A 20 -12.36 9.59 11.03
CA LYS A 20 -11.89 8.71 12.10
C LYS A 20 -10.42 8.36 11.85
N CYS A 21 -9.52 8.85 12.66
CA CYS A 21 -8.10 8.49 12.61
C CYS A 21 -7.85 7.10 13.24
N ALA A 22 -6.66 6.53 13.02
CA ALA A 22 -6.22 5.37 13.77
C ALA A 22 -6.02 5.73 15.25
N ASN A 23 -6.27 4.79 16.16
CA ASN A 23 -6.11 5.03 17.60
C ASN A 23 -4.68 5.42 17.99
N THR A 24 -3.69 4.91 17.26
CA THR A 24 -2.27 5.25 17.42
C THR A 24 -1.89 6.61 16.82
N GLN A 25 -2.81 7.33 16.16
CA GLN A 25 -2.59 8.60 15.47
C GLN A 25 -3.39 9.78 16.05
N VAL A 26 -3.93 9.62 17.24
CA VAL A 26 -4.81 10.62 17.88
C VAL A 26 -4.14 11.99 18.01
N TYR A 27 -2.92 12.04 18.51
CA TYR A 27 -2.18 13.31 18.69
C TYR A 27 -1.88 14.02 17.37
N SER A 28 -1.37 13.30 16.39
CA SER A 28 -1.04 13.87 15.08
C SER A 28 -2.29 14.31 14.33
N ALA A 29 -3.39 13.56 14.42
CA ALA A 29 -4.68 13.95 13.83
C ALA A 29 -5.24 15.21 14.48
N GLN A 30 -5.21 15.32 15.81
CA GLN A 30 -5.64 16.51 16.53
C GLN A 30 -4.80 17.74 16.18
N MET A 31 -3.47 17.58 16.10
CA MET A 31 -2.58 18.65 15.71
C MET A 31 -2.85 19.11 14.27
N PHE A 32 -3.04 18.15 13.36
CA PHE A 32 -3.37 18.46 11.96
C PHE A 32 -4.70 19.23 11.85
N MET A 33 -5.74 18.86 12.61
CA MET A 33 -6.99 19.62 12.65
C MET A 33 -6.80 21.04 13.18
N ARG A 34 -5.95 21.24 14.19
CA ARG A 34 -5.61 22.59 14.68
C ARG A 34 -4.97 23.43 13.58
N ILE A 35 -3.99 22.87 12.88
CA ILE A 35 -3.33 23.55 11.75
C ILE A 35 -4.34 23.93 10.66
N LEU A 36 -5.24 23.03 10.30
CA LEU A 36 -6.29 23.32 9.31
C LEU A 36 -7.23 24.44 9.76
N LYS A 37 -7.64 24.46 11.03
CA LYS A 37 -8.48 25.54 11.58
C LYS A 37 -7.75 26.88 11.62
N GLU A 38 -6.50 26.91 12.05
CA GLU A 38 -5.65 28.12 12.04
C GLU A 38 -5.42 28.62 10.61
N ALA A 39 -5.36 27.73 9.62
CA ALA A 39 -5.29 28.07 8.20
C ALA A 39 -6.64 28.54 7.61
N GLY A 40 -7.73 28.54 8.37
CA GLY A 40 -9.03 29.04 7.95
C GLY A 40 -10.03 28.00 7.47
N LEU A 41 -9.82 26.71 7.76
CA LEU A 41 -10.82 25.68 7.45
C LEU A 41 -12.10 25.96 8.24
N PRO A 42 -13.27 26.16 7.57
CA PRO A 42 -14.53 26.37 8.25
C PRO A 42 -14.95 25.18 9.11
N ASP A 43 -15.64 25.47 10.22
CA ASP A 43 -16.21 24.42 11.06
C ASP A 43 -17.24 23.58 10.27
N GLY A 44 -17.26 22.28 10.54
CA GLY A 44 -18.19 21.34 9.92
C GLY A 44 -17.73 20.75 8.57
N VAL A 45 -16.68 21.29 7.95
CA VAL A 45 -16.15 20.71 6.68
C VAL A 45 -15.44 19.39 6.94
N ILE A 46 -14.51 19.36 7.90
CA ILE A 46 -13.86 18.12 8.35
C ILE A 46 -14.13 17.96 9.84
N ASN A 47 -14.75 16.86 10.21
CA ASN A 47 -15.18 16.56 11.58
C ASN A 47 -14.37 15.38 12.10
N LEU A 48 -13.30 15.65 12.86
CA LEU A 48 -12.47 14.62 13.49
C LEU A 48 -13.19 14.00 14.67
N VAL A 49 -13.28 12.69 14.70
CA VAL A 49 -13.91 11.91 15.78
C VAL A 49 -12.97 10.83 16.31
N PHE A 50 -12.99 10.63 17.63
CA PHE A 50 -12.20 9.61 18.32
C PHE A 50 -13.14 8.49 18.79
N VAL A 51 -13.20 7.44 18.00
CA VAL A 51 -14.09 6.29 18.19
C VAL A 51 -13.46 5.06 17.56
N ASP A 52 -13.82 3.86 17.99
CA ASP A 52 -13.39 2.63 17.35
C ASP A 52 -14.05 2.42 15.98
N GLY A 53 -13.42 1.58 15.15
CA GLY A 53 -13.90 1.33 13.79
C GLY A 53 -15.28 0.69 13.70
N PRO A 54 -15.59 -0.37 14.47
CA PRO A 54 -16.92 -0.99 14.48
C PRO A 54 -18.04 -0.01 14.83
N THR A 55 -17.88 0.75 15.90
CA THR A 55 -18.89 1.72 16.38
C THR A 55 -19.21 2.79 15.32
N ILE A 56 -18.19 3.43 14.74
CA ILE A 56 -18.45 4.43 13.69
C ILE A 56 -19.04 3.79 12.45
N GLY A 57 -18.60 2.58 12.08
CA GLY A 57 -19.12 1.86 10.93
C GLY A 57 -20.60 1.55 11.07
N GLU A 58 -21.06 1.16 12.25
CA GLU A 58 -22.46 0.92 12.54
C GLU A 58 -23.33 2.18 12.33
N VAL A 59 -22.85 3.33 12.78
CA VAL A 59 -23.58 4.61 12.63
C VAL A 59 -23.53 5.08 11.18
N VAL A 60 -22.35 5.17 10.58
CA VAL A 60 -22.14 5.82 9.28
C VAL A 60 -22.70 5.00 8.13
N PHE A 61 -22.46 3.67 8.11
CA PHE A 61 -22.95 2.81 7.03
C PHE A 61 -24.45 2.54 7.09
N ASN A 62 -25.13 2.90 8.19
CA ASN A 62 -26.58 2.85 8.31
C ASN A 62 -27.25 4.23 8.14
N HIS A 63 -26.48 5.26 7.77
CA HIS A 63 -27.04 6.59 7.56
C HIS A 63 -27.46 6.80 6.10
N ARG A 64 -28.66 7.32 5.90
CA ARG A 64 -29.26 7.57 4.58
C ARG A 64 -28.42 8.47 3.67
N ASP A 65 -27.73 9.45 4.25
CA ASP A 65 -26.91 10.43 3.54
C ASP A 65 -25.44 9.98 3.38
N PHE A 66 -25.12 8.71 3.67
CA PHE A 66 -23.80 8.17 3.41
C PHE A 66 -23.48 8.23 1.91
N ALA A 67 -22.47 9.03 1.55
CA ALA A 67 -22.12 9.33 0.16
C ALA A 67 -20.80 8.67 -0.30
N GLY A 68 -19.98 8.22 0.63
CA GLY A 68 -18.75 7.52 0.27
C GLY A 68 -17.79 7.30 1.44
N ILE A 69 -16.78 6.49 1.17
CA ILE A 69 -15.69 6.20 2.10
C ILE A 69 -14.34 6.30 1.41
N HIS A 70 -13.39 6.96 2.07
CA HIS A 70 -11.97 6.96 1.73
C HIS A 70 -11.21 6.22 2.84
N PHE A 71 -10.68 5.06 2.53
CA PHE A 71 -10.11 4.15 3.52
C PHE A 71 -8.67 3.78 3.19
N THR A 72 -7.83 3.71 4.22
CA THR A 72 -6.53 3.05 4.16
C THR A 72 -6.38 2.15 5.38
N GLY A 73 -6.11 0.87 5.16
CA GLY A 73 -5.96 -0.12 6.22
C GLY A 73 -5.93 -1.55 5.70
N SER A 74 -6.30 -2.52 6.53
CA SER A 74 -6.22 -3.93 6.13
C SER A 74 -7.29 -4.30 5.08
N THR A 75 -6.92 -5.16 4.14
CA THR A 75 -7.80 -5.69 3.09
C THR A 75 -9.05 -6.34 3.66
N GLY A 76 -8.92 -7.12 4.73
CA GLY A 76 -10.08 -7.78 5.35
C GLY A 76 -11.11 -6.79 5.91
N VAL A 77 -10.67 -5.69 6.51
CA VAL A 77 -11.56 -4.62 6.99
C VAL A 77 -12.22 -3.92 5.81
N PHE A 78 -11.49 -3.61 4.76
CA PHE A 78 -12.04 -2.96 3.56
C PHE A 78 -13.09 -3.83 2.87
N ASN A 79 -12.84 -5.13 2.72
CA ASN A 79 -13.80 -6.08 2.17
C ASN A 79 -15.10 -6.11 3.00
N LYS A 80 -14.99 -6.06 4.33
CA LYS A 80 -16.17 -6.01 5.22
C LYS A 80 -16.96 -4.71 5.07
N MET A 81 -16.27 -3.57 4.91
CA MET A 81 -16.92 -2.29 4.62
C MET A 81 -17.67 -2.35 3.30
N TRP A 82 -17.05 -2.88 2.25
CA TRP A 82 -17.68 -3.03 0.93
C TRP A 82 -18.91 -3.90 0.98
N GLU A 83 -18.82 -5.06 1.66
CA GLU A 83 -19.97 -5.95 1.88
C GLU A 83 -21.12 -5.23 2.59
N THR A 84 -20.81 -4.48 3.66
CA THR A 84 -21.81 -3.75 4.45
C THR A 84 -22.49 -2.66 3.63
N ILE A 85 -21.72 -1.87 2.88
CA ILE A 85 -22.24 -0.84 1.99
C ILE A 85 -23.12 -1.46 0.91
N GLY A 86 -22.71 -2.59 0.32
CA GLY A 86 -23.50 -3.31 -0.68
C GLY A 86 -24.86 -3.80 -0.15
N LYS A 87 -24.89 -4.30 1.06
CA LYS A 87 -26.14 -4.73 1.72
C LYS A 87 -27.11 -3.58 1.99
N ASN A 88 -26.58 -2.39 2.27
CA ASN A 88 -27.37 -1.22 2.62
C ASN A 88 -27.72 -0.33 1.40
N MET A 89 -27.41 -0.75 0.20
CA MET A 89 -27.48 0.09 -1.02
C MET A 89 -28.85 0.74 -1.23
N ALA A 90 -29.94 0.03 -0.96
CA ALA A 90 -31.29 0.54 -1.15
C ALA A 90 -31.67 1.69 -0.18
N MET A 91 -30.94 1.87 0.91
CA MET A 91 -31.19 2.90 1.92
C MET A 91 -30.58 4.24 1.55
N TYR A 92 -29.51 4.26 0.77
CA TYR A 92 -28.76 5.48 0.48
C TYR A 92 -29.45 6.38 -0.54
N ARG A 93 -29.30 7.72 -0.37
CA ARG A 93 -29.81 8.71 -1.35
C ARG A 93 -29.04 8.71 -2.66
N SER A 94 -27.78 8.26 -2.65
CA SER A 94 -26.92 8.18 -3.83
C SER A 94 -26.03 6.95 -3.74
N TYR A 95 -25.55 6.44 -4.86
CA TYR A 95 -24.56 5.36 -4.86
C TYR A 95 -23.26 5.84 -4.24
N PRO A 96 -22.83 5.27 -3.11
CA PRO A 96 -21.64 5.71 -2.41
C PRO A 96 -20.36 5.52 -3.25
N ARG A 97 -19.43 6.45 -3.12
CA ARG A 97 -18.08 6.27 -3.66
C ARG A 97 -17.25 5.46 -2.68
N ILE A 98 -16.60 4.42 -3.17
CA ILE A 98 -15.73 3.58 -2.36
C ILE A 98 -14.32 3.71 -2.93
N VAL A 99 -13.42 4.29 -2.13
CA VAL A 99 -12.01 4.47 -2.44
C VAL A 99 -11.20 3.85 -1.33
N GLY A 100 -10.33 2.91 -1.67
CA GLY A 100 -9.53 2.17 -0.71
C GLY A 100 -8.11 1.92 -1.18
N GLU A 101 -7.19 2.08 -0.25
CA GLU A 101 -5.82 1.60 -0.32
C GLU A 101 -5.62 0.58 0.79
N THR A 102 -5.24 -0.63 0.43
CA THR A 102 -5.14 -1.73 1.38
C THR A 102 -3.73 -2.31 1.42
N GLY A 103 -3.58 -3.58 1.78
CA GLY A 103 -2.29 -4.23 1.94
C GLY A 103 -1.48 -4.34 0.64
N GLY A 104 -0.22 -4.72 0.80
CA GLY A 104 0.72 -5.02 -0.28
C GLY A 104 1.57 -6.23 0.04
N LYS A 105 2.04 -6.91 -1.00
CA LYS A 105 3.07 -7.93 -0.91
C LYS A 105 4.11 -7.66 -2.00
N ASP A 106 4.81 -6.58 -1.80
CA ASP A 106 5.56 -5.89 -2.83
C ASP A 106 6.88 -6.60 -3.12
N PHE A 107 7.22 -6.64 -4.39
CA PHE A 107 8.33 -7.43 -4.87
C PHE A 107 9.50 -6.58 -5.36
N VAL A 108 10.69 -7.16 -5.24
CA VAL A 108 11.88 -6.76 -6.01
C VAL A 108 12.34 -7.99 -6.79
N ILE A 109 12.42 -7.86 -8.11
CA ILE A 109 13.04 -8.89 -8.96
C ILE A 109 14.30 -8.32 -9.62
N ALA A 110 15.42 -8.99 -9.42
CA ALA A 110 16.67 -8.68 -10.09
C ALA A 110 16.82 -9.58 -11.32
N HIS A 111 17.25 -9.02 -12.46
CA HIS A 111 17.71 -9.75 -13.62
C HIS A 111 19.20 -10.08 -13.49
N LYS A 112 19.71 -11.10 -14.19
CA LYS A 112 21.13 -11.47 -14.19
C LYS A 112 22.10 -10.38 -14.61
N SER A 113 21.63 -9.32 -15.28
CA SER A 113 22.39 -8.13 -15.64
C SER A 113 22.36 -7.03 -14.57
N ALA A 114 21.67 -7.23 -13.45
CA ALA A 114 21.57 -6.21 -12.42
C ALA A 114 22.93 -5.97 -11.73
N ASP A 115 23.12 -4.76 -11.25
CA ASP A 115 24.22 -4.43 -10.36
C ASP A 115 23.89 -4.93 -8.94
N PRO A 116 24.70 -5.83 -8.35
CA PRO A 116 24.45 -6.34 -7.01
C PRO A 116 24.37 -5.27 -5.93
N ASP A 117 25.09 -4.15 -6.02
CA ASP A 117 25.06 -3.07 -5.04
C ASP A 117 23.75 -2.28 -5.11
N VAL A 118 23.21 -2.10 -6.31
CA VAL A 118 21.87 -1.52 -6.52
C VAL A 118 20.79 -2.43 -5.92
N VAL A 119 20.89 -3.74 -6.17
CA VAL A 119 19.96 -4.74 -5.60
C VAL A 119 20.00 -4.71 -4.08
N VAL A 120 21.18 -4.76 -3.47
CA VAL A 120 21.37 -4.74 -2.02
C VAL A 120 20.76 -3.46 -1.41
N THR A 121 21.04 -2.31 -2.00
CA THR A 121 20.53 -1.02 -1.50
C THR A 121 19.01 -0.92 -1.62
N ALA A 122 18.45 -1.35 -2.76
CA ALA A 122 17.01 -1.37 -2.97
C ALA A 122 16.29 -2.28 -1.97
N LEU A 123 16.85 -3.46 -1.69
CA LEU A 123 16.31 -4.38 -0.70
C LEU A 123 16.43 -3.85 0.73
N ALA A 124 17.62 -3.35 1.12
CA ALA A 124 17.86 -2.85 2.47
C ALA A 124 16.94 -1.67 2.82
N ARG A 125 16.85 -0.66 1.94
CA ARG A 125 15.96 0.49 2.13
C ARG A 125 14.50 0.10 1.95
N GLY A 126 14.18 -0.65 0.91
CA GLY A 126 12.80 -1.04 0.58
C GLY A 126 12.14 -1.86 1.68
N ALA A 127 12.88 -2.79 2.30
CA ALA A 127 12.33 -3.69 3.30
C ALA A 127 12.33 -3.12 4.73
N PHE A 128 13.30 -2.26 5.08
CA PHE A 128 13.58 -1.94 6.48
C PHE A 128 13.34 -0.47 6.86
N GLU A 129 13.23 0.46 5.90
CA GLU A 129 12.78 1.82 6.22
C GLU A 129 11.47 1.79 6.98
N TYR A 130 11.39 2.54 8.09
CA TYR A 130 10.22 2.58 8.97
C TYR A 130 9.79 1.18 9.46
N GLN A 131 10.75 0.31 9.77
CA GLN A 131 10.56 -1.08 10.23
C GLN A 131 9.71 -1.93 9.29
N GLY A 132 9.74 -1.66 7.98
CA GLY A 132 8.89 -2.34 7.00
C GLY A 132 7.39 -2.12 7.19
N GLN A 133 6.99 -1.13 8.00
CA GLN A 133 5.59 -0.79 8.26
C GLN A 133 5.05 0.16 7.20
N LYS A 134 5.25 -0.18 5.95
CA LYS A 134 4.68 0.50 4.78
C LYS A 134 3.91 -0.53 3.95
N CYS A 135 2.74 -0.18 3.48
CA CYS A 135 1.99 -1.01 2.55
C CYS A 135 2.80 -1.36 1.29
N SER A 136 3.76 -0.49 0.93
CA SER A 136 4.66 -0.60 -0.23
C SER A 136 6.06 -1.12 0.11
N ALA A 137 6.32 -1.61 1.32
CA ALA A 137 7.64 -2.13 1.68
C ALA A 137 8.01 -3.37 0.85
N ALA A 138 9.28 -3.45 0.41
CA ALA A 138 9.79 -4.66 -0.20
C ALA A 138 9.70 -5.82 0.80
N SER A 139 8.86 -6.80 0.52
CA SER A 139 8.60 -7.91 1.43
C SER A 139 8.96 -9.24 0.84
N ARG A 140 9.13 -9.32 -0.48
CA ARG A 140 9.64 -10.50 -1.21
C ARG A 140 10.64 -10.08 -2.29
N ALA A 141 11.72 -10.86 -2.42
CA ALA A 141 12.77 -10.62 -3.39
C ALA A 141 13.05 -11.88 -4.20
N TYR A 142 13.28 -11.70 -5.50
CA TYR A 142 13.66 -12.76 -6.43
C TYR A 142 15.04 -12.45 -6.97
N ILE A 143 16.03 -13.26 -6.59
CA ILE A 143 17.45 -13.02 -6.90
C ILE A 143 17.95 -14.13 -7.82
N PRO A 144 18.57 -13.80 -8.98
CA PRO A 144 19.11 -14.82 -9.87
C PRO A 144 20.35 -15.48 -9.26
N SER A 145 20.53 -16.76 -9.57
CA SER A 145 21.58 -17.61 -8.99
C SER A 145 23.00 -17.08 -9.23
N ASN A 146 23.26 -16.42 -10.37
CA ASN A 146 24.59 -15.88 -10.70
C ASN A 146 25.11 -14.82 -9.73
N MET A 147 24.25 -14.09 -9.03
CA MET A 147 24.64 -13.05 -8.06
C MET A 147 24.20 -13.34 -6.62
N ALA A 148 23.49 -14.43 -6.39
CA ALA A 148 22.85 -14.71 -5.09
C ALA A 148 23.86 -14.73 -3.93
N ALA A 149 25.04 -15.31 -4.10
CA ALA A 149 26.06 -15.37 -3.06
C ALA A 149 26.62 -13.99 -2.70
N GLU A 150 26.85 -13.15 -3.69
CA GLU A 150 27.36 -11.79 -3.51
C GLU A 150 26.30 -10.89 -2.85
N VAL A 151 25.09 -10.91 -3.37
CA VAL A 151 23.94 -10.15 -2.79
C VAL A 151 23.72 -10.57 -1.35
N LYS A 152 23.69 -11.87 -1.06
CA LYS A 152 23.55 -12.38 0.32
C LYS A 152 24.62 -11.83 1.23
N LYS A 153 25.90 -11.93 0.85
CA LYS A 153 27.03 -11.43 1.65
C LYS A 153 26.86 -9.95 1.96
N LYS A 154 26.74 -9.12 0.90
CA LYS A 154 26.64 -7.66 1.02
C LYS A 154 25.40 -7.22 1.80
N LEU A 155 24.25 -7.83 1.56
CA LEU A 155 23.00 -7.48 2.23
C LEU A 155 23.06 -7.82 3.73
N VAL A 156 23.59 -8.99 4.09
CA VAL A 156 23.79 -9.38 5.50
C VAL A 156 24.76 -8.44 6.20
N GLU A 157 25.87 -8.07 5.55
CA GLU A 157 26.82 -7.10 6.08
C GLU A 157 26.15 -5.74 6.31
N GLN A 158 25.39 -5.24 5.34
CA GLN A 158 24.70 -3.95 5.43
C GLN A 158 23.63 -3.96 6.55
N VAL A 159 22.83 -5.00 6.65
CA VAL A 159 21.79 -5.14 7.71
C VAL A 159 22.41 -5.16 9.11
N LYS A 160 23.56 -5.80 9.30
CA LYS A 160 24.28 -5.82 10.58
C LYS A 160 24.74 -4.44 11.05
N THR A 161 24.87 -3.47 10.14
CA THR A 161 25.22 -2.08 10.50
C THR A 161 24.03 -1.24 10.93
N MET A 162 22.79 -1.73 10.71
CA MET A 162 21.58 -0.99 11.05
C MET A 162 21.42 -0.94 12.59
N ARG A 163 21.55 0.26 13.15
CA ARG A 163 21.31 0.49 14.57
C ARG A 163 19.83 0.45 14.89
N MET A 164 19.48 -0.10 16.02
CA MET A 164 18.11 -0.22 16.50
C MET A 164 18.01 0.45 17.87
N GLY A 165 16.98 1.28 18.08
CA GLY A 165 16.78 2.00 19.33
C GLY A 165 15.61 2.99 19.25
N THR A 166 15.60 3.98 20.15
CA THR A 166 14.54 4.97 20.25
C THR A 166 14.60 6.02 19.11
N VAL A 167 13.50 6.73 18.92
CA VAL A 167 13.35 7.71 17.83
C VAL A 167 14.11 9.01 18.08
N GLU A 168 14.54 9.28 19.30
CA GLU A 168 15.30 10.47 19.67
C GLU A 168 16.74 10.44 19.13
N ASP A 169 17.32 9.25 18.95
CA ASP A 169 18.63 9.07 18.34
C ASP A 169 18.46 8.81 16.83
N PHE A 170 18.69 9.83 16.02
CA PHE A 170 18.58 9.76 14.55
C PHE A 170 19.62 8.86 13.87
N THR A 171 20.58 8.31 14.62
CA THR A 171 21.48 7.27 14.09
C THR A 171 20.84 5.89 14.11
N ASN A 172 19.69 5.70 14.77
CA ASN A 172 18.92 4.48 14.74
C ASN A 172 18.09 4.41 13.46
N PHE A 173 18.42 3.45 12.60
CA PHE A 173 17.65 3.20 11.38
C PHE A 173 16.36 2.41 11.65
N ILE A 174 16.37 1.58 12.69
CA ILE A 174 15.26 0.73 13.12
C ILE A 174 14.75 1.18 14.49
N ASN A 175 13.44 1.32 14.60
CA ASN A 175 12.76 1.59 15.87
C ASN A 175 11.78 0.45 16.23
N ALA A 176 10.95 0.63 17.27
CA ALA A 176 9.92 -0.32 17.64
C ALA A 176 8.82 -0.44 16.58
N VAL A 177 8.21 -1.61 16.42
CA VAL A 177 6.97 -1.77 15.67
C VAL A 177 5.79 -1.18 16.44
N ILE A 178 4.65 -0.99 15.77
CA ILE A 178 3.57 -0.11 16.24
C ILE A 178 2.92 -0.52 17.55
N ASP A 179 2.75 -1.82 17.79
CA ASP A 179 2.08 -2.35 18.97
C ASP A 179 2.47 -3.81 19.28
N GLU A 180 2.01 -4.31 20.42
CA GLU A 180 2.25 -5.69 20.86
C GLU A 180 1.65 -6.73 19.92
N LYS A 181 0.47 -6.45 19.34
CA LYS A 181 -0.19 -7.36 18.39
C LYS A 181 0.66 -7.57 17.13
N SER A 182 1.23 -6.49 16.62
CA SER A 182 2.16 -6.54 15.49
C SER A 182 3.43 -7.28 15.84
N PHE A 183 3.98 -7.02 17.03
CA PHE A 183 5.16 -7.72 17.53
C PHE A 183 4.94 -9.24 17.64
N ASP A 184 3.88 -9.68 18.32
CA ASP A 184 3.58 -11.10 18.53
C ASP A 184 3.32 -11.83 17.21
N LYS A 185 2.63 -11.18 16.28
CA LYS A 185 2.43 -11.70 14.91
C LYS A 185 3.76 -11.94 14.21
N LEU A 186 4.63 -10.95 14.17
CA LEU A 186 5.92 -11.00 13.49
C LEU A 186 6.87 -12.02 14.13
N GLU A 187 6.93 -12.03 15.46
CA GLU A 187 7.70 -13.03 16.20
C GLU A 187 7.23 -14.46 15.87
N GLY A 188 5.93 -14.67 15.74
CA GLY A 188 5.34 -15.95 15.34
C GLY A 188 5.86 -16.44 13.99
N TYR A 189 5.90 -15.58 12.97
CA TYR A 189 6.45 -15.94 11.66
C TYR A 189 7.95 -16.22 11.71
N ILE A 190 8.72 -15.43 12.45
CA ILE A 190 10.17 -15.62 12.62
C ILE A 190 10.45 -16.93 13.34
N LYS A 191 9.71 -17.24 14.41
CA LYS A 191 9.81 -18.54 15.13
C LYS A 191 9.48 -19.72 14.22
N ASN A 192 8.47 -19.58 13.36
CA ASN A 192 8.11 -20.61 12.38
C ASN A 192 9.23 -20.84 11.34
N ALA A 193 9.83 -19.77 10.84
CA ALA A 193 10.95 -19.87 9.88
C ALA A 193 12.20 -20.55 10.49
N ARG A 194 12.37 -20.51 11.80
CA ARG A 194 13.48 -21.18 12.52
C ARG A 194 13.28 -22.68 12.74
N LYS A 195 12.06 -23.19 12.57
CA LYS A 195 11.81 -24.62 12.79
C LYS A 195 12.57 -25.47 11.81
N LYS A 196 13.04 -26.62 12.29
CA LYS A 196 13.65 -27.64 11.41
C LYS A 196 12.64 -28.06 10.36
N ASN A 197 13.08 -28.16 9.11
CA ASN A 197 12.24 -28.51 7.94
C ASN A 197 11.10 -27.51 7.65
N SER A 198 11.26 -26.24 8.04
CA SER A 198 10.28 -25.20 7.71
C SER A 198 10.24 -24.81 6.22
N GLY A 199 11.24 -25.23 5.43
CA GLY A 199 11.42 -24.74 4.05
C GLY A 199 12.07 -23.34 3.99
N ALA A 200 12.52 -22.82 5.13
CA ALA A 200 13.10 -21.49 5.23
C ALA A 200 14.43 -21.49 6.00
N LYS A 201 15.29 -20.51 5.71
CA LYS A 201 16.57 -20.28 6.39
C LYS A 201 16.75 -18.80 6.68
N ILE A 202 16.99 -18.45 7.93
CA ILE A 202 17.29 -17.05 8.29
C ILE A 202 18.75 -16.75 7.96
N TRP A 203 18.98 -15.68 7.19
CA TRP A 203 20.33 -15.20 6.87
C TRP A 203 20.89 -14.32 7.99
N VAL A 204 20.05 -13.42 8.54
CA VAL A 204 20.42 -12.43 9.57
C VAL A 204 19.17 -12.01 10.33
N GLY A 205 19.36 -11.53 11.55
CA GLY A 205 18.29 -11.02 12.41
C GLY A 205 17.48 -12.10 13.11
N GLY A 206 16.26 -11.77 13.41
CA GLY A 206 15.29 -12.67 14.05
C GLY A 206 15.24 -12.58 15.57
N LYS A 207 16.02 -11.73 16.22
CA LYS A 207 15.83 -11.44 17.64
C LYS A 207 14.64 -10.51 17.80
N CYS A 208 13.77 -10.83 18.74
CA CYS A 208 12.60 -10.03 19.11
C CYS A 208 12.71 -9.74 20.62
N ASP A 209 12.50 -8.48 21.01
CA ASP A 209 12.61 -8.04 22.40
C ASP A 209 11.52 -7.00 22.70
N LYS A 210 10.68 -7.28 23.70
CA LYS A 210 9.60 -6.37 24.13
C LYS A 210 9.75 -5.92 25.59
N THR A 211 10.93 -5.98 26.13
CA THR A 211 11.19 -5.57 27.53
C THR A 211 11.09 -4.07 27.75
N GLU A 212 11.57 -3.27 26.78
CA GLU A 212 11.52 -1.81 26.81
C GLU A 212 10.66 -1.22 25.69
N GLY A 213 10.39 -2.01 24.65
CA GLY A 213 9.60 -1.62 23.48
C GLY A 213 9.48 -2.80 22.52
N PHE A 214 8.62 -2.67 21.53
CA PHE A 214 8.32 -3.76 20.59
C PHE A 214 9.40 -3.85 19.49
N PHE A 215 10.63 -4.21 19.85
CA PHE A 215 11.78 -4.24 18.96
C PHE A 215 11.95 -5.58 18.27
N ILE A 216 12.08 -5.53 16.94
CA ILE A 216 12.33 -6.70 16.08
C ILE A 216 13.50 -6.37 15.17
N GLU A 217 14.55 -7.20 15.21
CA GLU A 217 15.69 -7.06 14.31
C GLU A 217 15.27 -7.18 12.83
N PRO A 218 15.84 -6.38 11.93
CA PRO A 218 15.73 -6.61 10.51
C PRO A 218 16.07 -8.05 10.15
N THR A 219 15.10 -8.76 9.59
CA THR A 219 15.18 -10.21 9.41
C THR A 219 15.08 -10.56 7.94
N ILE A 220 16.06 -11.34 7.44
CA ILE A 220 16.04 -11.86 6.08
C ILE A 220 15.87 -13.36 6.12
N ILE A 221 14.86 -13.84 5.41
CA ILE A 221 14.49 -15.25 5.29
C ILE A 221 14.75 -15.68 3.84
N GLU A 222 15.52 -16.75 3.62
CA GLU A 222 15.59 -17.44 2.34
C GLU A 222 14.54 -18.55 2.33
N ALA A 223 13.64 -18.55 1.37
CA ALA A 223 12.64 -19.57 1.18
C ALA A 223 13.04 -20.49 0.02
N SER A 224 12.92 -21.81 0.22
CA SER A 224 13.14 -22.81 -0.83
C SER A 224 11.93 -22.96 -1.76
N ASP A 225 10.75 -22.57 -1.28
CA ASP A 225 9.50 -22.56 -2.03
C ASP A 225 9.07 -21.11 -2.29
N PRO A 226 8.84 -20.71 -3.55
CA PRO A 226 8.33 -19.38 -3.87
C PRO A 226 6.92 -19.11 -3.35
N GLN A 227 6.18 -20.13 -2.92
CA GLN A 227 4.88 -20.02 -2.25
C GLN A 227 4.97 -20.11 -0.71
N TYR A 228 6.17 -20.00 -0.15
CA TYR A 228 6.34 -19.98 1.29
C TYR A 228 5.49 -18.86 1.93
N VAL A 229 4.91 -19.11 3.08
CA VAL A 229 3.91 -18.22 3.71
C VAL A 229 4.37 -16.76 3.78
N THR A 230 5.65 -16.50 4.08
CA THR A 230 6.18 -15.14 4.14
C THR A 230 6.49 -14.52 2.77
N MET A 231 6.36 -15.27 1.67
CA MET A 231 6.33 -14.75 0.29
C MET A 231 4.92 -14.29 -0.11
N CYS A 232 3.88 -14.85 0.49
CA CYS A 232 2.48 -14.66 0.08
C CYS A 232 1.73 -13.67 0.97
N GLU A 233 1.92 -13.75 2.30
CA GLU A 233 1.17 -12.95 3.28
C GLU A 233 1.85 -11.63 3.63
N GLU A 234 1.05 -10.58 3.80
CA GLU A 234 1.52 -9.28 4.30
C GLU A 234 1.83 -9.34 5.80
N LEU A 235 3.09 -9.19 6.17
CA LEU A 235 3.53 -9.21 7.56
C LEU A 235 3.48 -7.83 8.22
N PHE A 236 3.79 -6.79 7.48
CA PHE A 236 3.83 -5.39 7.93
C PHE A 236 4.88 -5.15 9.03
N GLY A 237 6.10 -5.59 8.77
CA GLY A 237 7.21 -5.51 9.72
C GLY A 237 8.58 -5.71 9.05
N PRO A 238 9.68 -5.67 9.79
CA PRO A 238 11.04 -5.70 9.25
C PRO A 238 11.47 -7.12 8.84
N VAL A 239 10.70 -7.74 7.96
CA VAL A 239 10.94 -9.10 7.45
C VAL A 239 10.94 -9.11 5.94
N LEU A 240 12.07 -9.46 5.33
CA LEU A 240 12.25 -9.66 3.90
C LEU A 240 12.40 -11.15 3.61
N THR A 241 11.64 -11.67 2.65
CA THR A 241 11.80 -13.05 2.19
C THR A 241 12.41 -13.08 0.80
N VAL A 242 13.46 -13.89 0.63
CA VAL A 242 14.22 -14.02 -0.61
C VAL A 242 14.00 -15.40 -1.20
N TYR A 243 13.72 -15.46 -2.49
CA TYR A 243 13.73 -16.66 -3.29
C TYR A 243 14.83 -16.55 -4.36
N ILE A 244 15.72 -17.59 -4.42
CA ILE A 244 16.79 -17.64 -5.41
C ILE A 244 16.30 -18.46 -6.60
N TYR A 245 16.33 -17.86 -7.79
CA TYR A 245 15.88 -18.51 -9.01
C TYR A 245 17.04 -18.74 -9.98
N ASP A 246 16.91 -19.72 -10.88
CA ASP A 246 17.86 -19.98 -11.97
C ASP A 246 17.89 -18.78 -12.92
N GLU A 247 19.08 -18.16 -13.10
CA GLU A 247 19.26 -16.94 -13.90
C GLU A 247 18.82 -17.09 -15.36
N ASN A 248 18.64 -18.29 -15.86
CA ASN A 248 18.15 -18.56 -17.21
C ASN A 248 16.61 -18.66 -17.28
N LYS A 249 15.92 -18.67 -16.13
CA LYS A 249 14.46 -18.77 -16.00
C LYS A 249 13.78 -17.46 -15.65
N TYR A 250 14.28 -16.36 -16.19
CA TYR A 250 13.75 -15.03 -15.85
C TYR A 250 12.27 -14.87 -16.22
N GLU A 251 11.86 -15.27 -17.44
CA GLU A 251 10.46 -15.14 -17.88
C GLU A 251 9.50 -16.01 -17.06
N GLU A 252 9.91 -17.24 -16.72
CA GLU A 252 9.12 -18.11 -15.83
C GLU A 252 9.02 -17.50 -14.42
N THR A 253 10.10 -16.87 -13.96
CA THR A 253 10.10 -16.18 -12.66
C THR A 253 9.18 -14.94 -12.67
N LEU A 254 9.07 -14.20 -13.77
CA LEU A 254 8.10 -13.12 -13.90
C LEU A 254 6.66 -13.63 -13.74
N LYS A 255 6.31 -14.78 -14.32
CA LYS A 255 5.00 -15.42 -14.12
C LYS A 255 4.79 -15.83 -12.66
N LEU A 256 5.85 -16.31 -12.02
CA LEU A 256 5.82 -16.66 -10.61
C LEU A 256 5.56 -15.41 -9.74
N VAL A 257 6.27 -14.30 -9.99
CA VAL A 257 6.07 -13.03 -9.30
C VAL A 257 4.60 -12.57 -9.39
N ASP A 258 4.00 -12.67 -10.58
CA ASP A 258 2.62 -12.27 -10.84
C ASP A 258 1.60 -13.12 -10.05
N ASN A 259 1.89 -14.41 -9.85
CA ASN A 259 0.95 -15.37 -9.27
C ASN A 259 1.19 -15.67 -7.77
N THR A 260 2.25 -15.16 -7.16
CA THR A 260 2.58 -15.47 -5.76
C THR A 260 1.61 -14.81 -4.78
N SER A 261 0.98 -13.70 -5.15
CA SER A 261 0.13 -12.93 -4.25
C SER A 261 -1.01 -12.26 -5.00
N ASP A 262 -2.16 -12.14 -4.35
CA ASP A 262 -3.32 -11.39 -4.86
C ASP A 262 -3.16 -9.87 -4.74
N TYR A 263 -2.09 -9.39 -4.13
CA TYR A 263 -1.77 -7.97 -4.03
C TYR A 263 -1.08 -7.44 -5.28
N ALA A 264 -1.32 -6.17 -5.59
CA ALA A 264 -0.68 -5.47 -6.70
C ALA A 264 -0.47 -3.98 -6.37
N LEU A 265 0.20 -3.69 -5.24
CA LEU A 265 0.44 -2.31 -4.82
C LEU A 265 1.69 -1.76 -5.51
N THR A 266 2.86 -2.26 -5.18
CA THR A 266 4.12 -1.81 -5.79
C THR A 266 5.01 -2.99 -6.19
N GLY A 267 5.97 -2.71 -7.07
CA GLY A 267 6.98 -3.67 -7.47
C GLY A 267 8.16 -2.98 -8.13
N ALA A 268 9.33 -3.61 -8.04
CA ALA A 268 10.56 -3.09 -8.63
C ALA A 268 11.28 -4.16 -9.45
N VAL A 269 11.85 -3.71 -10.56
CA VAL A 269 12.74 -4.50 -11.44
C VAL A 269 14.12 -3.85 -11.45
N ILE A 270 15.14 -4.64 -11.14
CA ILE A 270 16.54 -4.18 -11.17
C ILE A 270 17.23 -4.89 -12.31
N ALA A 271 17.65 -4.15 -13.33
CA ALA A 271 18.34 -4.69 -14.51
C ALA A 271 19.10 -3.59 -15.27
N GLN A 272 20.19 -3.96 -15.93
CA GLN A 272 20.88 -3.10 -16.91
C GLN A 272 20.43 -3.40 -18.33
N ASP A 273 20.01 -4.64 -18.60
CA ASP A 273 19.48 -5.06 -19.89
C ASP A 273 18.11 -4.46 -20.16
N ARG A 274 18.00 -3.62 -21.22
CA ARG A 274 16.77 -2.93 -21.59
C ARG A 274 15.67 -3.86 -22.06
N TYR A 275 16.02 -4.97 -22.72
CA TYR A 275 15.04 -5.98 -23.15
C TYR A 275 14.45 -6.72 -21.96
N ALA A 276 15.26 -7.01 -20.93
CA ALA A 276 14.76 -7.60 -19.70
C ALA A 276 13.82 -6.65 -18.95
N ILE A 277 14.10 -5.35 -18.94
CA ILE A 277 13.22 -4.32 -18.37
C ILE A 277 11.89 -4.27 -19.12
N GLU A 278 11.93 -4.22 -20.46
CA GLU A 278 10.74 -4.18 -21.29
C GLU A 278 9.89 -5.45 -21.10
N LEU A 279 10.51 -6.63 -21.12
CA LEU A 279 9.84 -7.91 -20.86
C LEU A 279 9.13 -7.90 -19.51
N ALA A 280 9.82 -7.48 -18.43
CA ALA A 280 9.24 -7.41 -17.11
C ALA A 280 8.09 -6.40 -17.04
N THR A 281 8.25 -5.22 -17.63
CA THR A 281 7.21 -4.18 -17.67
C THR A 281 5.93 -4.70 -18.33
N ASN A 282 6.07 -5.44 -19.42
CA ASN A 282 4.95 -6.04 -20.14
C ASN A 282 4.30 -7.21 -19.37
N ARG A 283 5.12 -8.10 -18.80
CA ARG A 283 4.61 -9.29 -18.07
C ARG A 283 3.97 -8.91 -16.73
N LEU A 284 4.51 -7.91 -16.03
CA LEU A 284 4.07 -7.49 -14.70
C LEU A 284 3.16 -6.26 -14.69
N ARG A 285 2.63 -5.84 -15.84
CA ARG A 285 1.77 -4.63 -15.96
C ARG A 285 0.56 -4.61 -15.03
N ASN A 286 0.08 -5.77 -14.58
CA ASN A 286 -1.05 -5.92 -13.66
C ASN A 286 -0.62 -6.33 -12.24
N SER A 287 0.69 -6.45 -11.98
CA SER A 287 1.23 -6.93 -10.70
C SER A 287 1.62 -5.80 -9.75
N ALA A 288 1.56 -4.56 -10.21
CA ALA A 288 1.87 -3.38 -9.40
C ALA A 288 1.16 -2.13 -9.93
N GLY A 289 0.50 -1.40 -9.07
CA GLY A 289 -0.06 -0.08 -9.38
C GLY A 289 1.03 0.98 -9.53
N ASN A 290 2.10 0.90 -8.72
CA ASN A 290 3.32 1.67 -8.89
C ASN A 290 4.49 0.74 -9.22
N PHE A 291 5.06 0.92 -10.40
CA PHE A 291 6.12 0.07 -10.94
C PHE A 291 7.43 0.86 -11.03
N TYR A 292 8.50 0.32 -10.44
CA TYR A 292 9.79 0.98 -10.33
C TYR A 292 10.86 0.22 -11.13
N ILE A 293 11.76 0.96 -11.77
CA ILE A 293 12.88 0.42 -12.51
C ILE A 293 14.16 0.97 -11.89
N ASN A 294 15.04 0.05 -11.46
CA ASN A 294 16.32 0.35 -10.82
C ASN A 294 16.19 1.24 -9.55
N ASP A 295 15.09 1.05 -8.82
CA ASP A 295 14.84 1.70 -7.54
C ASP A 295 14.11 0.72 -6.60
N LYS A 296 13.99 1.11 -5.31
CA LYS A 296 13.18 0.38 -4.34
C LYS A 296 11.69 0.56 -4.62
N PRO A 297 10.81 -0.38 -4.26
CA PRO A 297 9.37 -0.32 -4.57
C PRO A 297 8.58 0.63 -3.66
N THR A 298 9.22 1.37 -2.76
CA THR A 298 8.57 2.22 -1.76
C THR A 298 9.10 3.65 -1.77
N GLY A 299 8.37 4.58 -1.11
CA GLY A 299 8.79 5.98 -1.00
C GLY A 299 8.37 6.82 -2.20
N ALA A 300 7.14 6.63 -2.68
CA ALA A 300 6.57 7.50 -3.70
C ALA A 300 6.60 8.97 -3.26
N VAL A 301 7.11 9.84 -4.15
CA VAL A 301 7.22 11.27 -3.88
C VAL A 301 5.92 11.95 -4.25
N VAL A 302 5.30 12.62 -3.26
CA VAL A 302 4.05 13.37 -3.44
C VAL A 302 4.20 14.42 -4.54
N GLY A 303 3.23 14.46 -5.44
CA GLY A 303 3.25 15.36 -6.61
C GLY A 303 4.06 14.86 -7.81
N GLN A 304 4.86 13.81 -7.66
CA GLN A 304 5.64 13.21 -8.75
C GLN A 304 5.14 11.81 -9.12
N GLN A 305 4.73 11.02 -8.13
CA GLN A 305 4.30 9.65 -8.31
C GLN A 305 2.94 9.44 -7.66
N PRO A 306 1.84 9.60 -8.40
CA PRO A 306 0.51 9.24 -7.92
C PRO A 306 0.49 7.79 -7.45
N PHE A 307 -0.05 7.56 -6.25
CA PHE A 307 0.07 6.29 -5.56
C PHE A 307 -1.25 5.53 -5.51
N GLY A 308 -1.21 4.25 -5.82
CA GLY A 308 -2.37 3.38 -5.70
C GLY A 308 -2.11 1.98 -6.23
N GLY A 309 -2.74 0.99 -5.60
CA GLY A 309 -2.64 -0.43 -5.91
C GLY A 309 -3.89 -1.01 -6.54
N ALA A 310 -3.67 -2.01 -7.39
CA ALA A 310 -4.73 -2.80 -8.02
C ALA A 310 -4.95 -4.14 -7.29
N ARG A 311 -5.82 -5.00 -7.79
CA ARG A 311 -6.19 -6.30 -7.21
C ARG A 311 -6.59 -6.16 -5.73
N GLY A 312 -6.09 -7.02 -4.86
CA GLY A 312 -6.32 -6.97 -3.42
C GLY A 312 -5.71 -5.76 -2.69
N SER A 313 -4.94 -4.91 -3.37
CA SER A 313 -4.29 -3.73 -2.78
C SER A 313 -5.12 -2.44 -2.84
N GLY A 314 -6.30 -2.47 -3.45
CA GLY A 314 -7.19 -1.31 -3.42
C GLY A 314 -7.87 -1.00 -4.75
N THR A 315 -8.48 0.18 -4.80
CA THR A 315 -9.28 0.63 -5.94
C THR A 315 -8.49 1.40 -6.99
N ASN A 316 -7.19 1.59 -6.74
CA ASN A 316 -6.22 2.21 -7.65
C ASN A 316 -6.58 3.63 -8.13
N ASP A 317 -7.17 4.42 -7.26
CA ASP A 317 -7.63 5.78 -7.59
C ASP A 317 -6.51 6.84 -7.56
N LYS A 318 -5.26 6.43 -7.50
CA LYS A 318 -4.06 7.28 -7.62
C LYS A 318 -4.07 8.49 -6.71
N ALA A 319 -3.92 8.26 -5.40
CA ALA A 319 -3.74 9.32 -4.41
C ALA A 319 -2.61 10.29 -4.83
N GLY A 320 -2.84 11.58 -4.65
CA GLY A 320 -1.94 12.64 -5.13
C GLY A 320 -2.11 13.00 -6.62
N SER A 321 -3.19 12.58 -7.26
CA SER A 321 -3.54 12.97 -8.63
C SER A 321 -4.99 13.44 -8.74
N ILE A 322 -5.31 14.05 -9.88
CA ILE A 322 -6.67 14.46 -10.22
C ILE A 322 -7.64 13.26 -10.30
N LEU A 323 -7.14 12.06 -10.59
CA LEU A 323 -7.98 10.85 -10.65
C LEU A 323 -8.64 10.56 -9.29
N ASN A 324 -7.91 10.79 -8.19
CA ASN A 324 -8.48 10.65 -6.85
C ASN A 324 -9.57 11.70 -6.58
N LEU A 325 -9.38 12.94 -7.04
CA LEU A 325 -10.37 14.00 -6.85
C LEU A 325 -11.65 13.73 -7.64
N TYR A 326 -11.57 13.20 -8.85
CA TYR A 326 -12.75 12.84 -9.64
C TYR A 326 -13.69 11.85 -8.93
N ARG A 327 -13.17 11.04 -8.02
CA ARG A 327 -14.00 10.12 -7.22
C ARG A 327 -14.98 10.85 -6.30
N TRP A 328 -14.68 12.09 -5.94
CA TRP A 328 -15.45 12.87 -4.97
C TRP A 328 -16.37 13.92 -5.62
N LEU A 329 -16.42 13.94 -6.95
CA LEU A 329 -17.25 14.87 -7.71
C LEU A 329 -18.53 14.18 -8.21
N SER A 330 -19.61 14.97 -8.26
CA SER A 330 -20.86 14.58 -8.93
C SER A 330 -21.14 15.58 -10.07
N ALA A 331 -20.96 15.13 -11.29
CA ALA A 331 -21.13 15.98 -12.47
C ALA A 331 -22.60 16.29 -12.73
N ARG A 332 -22.90 17.55 -13.01
CA ARG A 332 -24.23 18.02 -13.44
C ARG A 332 -24.12 18.70 -14.79
N THR A 333 -24.93 18.27 -15.76
CA THR A 333 -25.02 18.94 -17.05
C THR A 333 -26.27 19.84 -17.05
N ILE A 334 -26.09 21.07 -17.51
CA ILE A 334 -27.18 22.05 -17.71
C ILE A 334 -27.28 22.33 -19.19
N LYS A 335 -28.51 22.18 -19.75
CA LYS A 335 -28.86 22.60 -21.10
C LYS A 335 -29.92 23.68 -20.99
N GLU A 336 -29.64 24.84 -21.58
CA GLU A 336 -30.60 25.91 -21.72
C GLU A 336 -30.96 26.08 -23.20
N THR A 337 -32.26 26.29 -23.52
CA THR A 337 -32.73 26.49 -24.87
C THR A 337 -33.35 27.88 -24.93
N PHE A 338 -32.74 28.80 -25.70
CA PHE A 338 -33.21 30.18 -25.82
C PHE A 338 -34.46 30.30 -26.69
N ASN A 339 -34.63 29.44 -27.70
CA ASN A 339 -35.82 29.33 -28.54
C ASN A 339 -36.45 27.95 -28.32
N SER A 340 -37.34 27.85 -27.35
CA SER A 340 -38.01 26.59 -27.07
C SER A 340 -38.98 26.21 -28.17
N PRO A 341 -39.02 24.93 -28.60
CA PRO A 341 -40.03 24.45 -29.52
C PRO A 341 -41.44 24.61 -28.94
N THR A 342 -42.37 25.03 -29.77
CA THR A 342 -43.79 25.22 -29.37
C THR A 342 -44.71 24.17 -29.98
N ASP A 343 -44.19 23.29 -30.81
CA ASP A 343 -44.87 22.13 -31.38
C ASP A 343 -44.11 20.87 -31.03
N TYR A 344 -44.81 19.78 -30.72
CA TYR A 344 -44.19 18.47 -30.43
C TYR A 344 -43.62 17.78 -31.66
N ARG A 345 -44.11 18.18 -32.88
CA ARG A 345 -43.66 17.60 -34.12
C ARG A 345 -42.28 18.12 -34.50
N TYR A 346 -41.43 17.24 -34.88
CA TYR A 346 -40.15 17.59 -35.47
C TYR A 346 -40.34 18.02 -36.97
N PRO A 347 -39.41 18.80 -37.52
CA PRO A 347 -39.54 19.29 -38.93
C PRO A 347 -39.78 18.16 -39.96
N PHE A 348 -39.24 16.97 -39.74
CA PHE A 348 -39.41 15.82 -40.64
C PHE A 348 -40.81 15.19 -40.57
N MET A 349 -41.58 15.51 -39.55
CA MET A 349 -42.96 15.02 -39.34
C MET A 349 -44.02 15.95 -39.96
N GLN A 350 -43.61 17.08 -40.49
CA GLN A 350 -44.53 18.02 -41.18
C GLN A 350 -44.77 17.54 -42.63
N GLU A 351 -46.02 17.50 -43.04
CA GLU A 351 -46.37 17.26 -44.45
C GLU A 351 -45.78 18.39 -45.28
N LYS A 352 -45.22 18.05 -46.46
CA LYS A 352 -44.64 19.01 -47.39
C LYS A 352 -45.71 19.85 -48.04
#